data_1f9e2378e80b4c4928400e7963d52f9d
#
_entry.id   1f9e2378e80b4c4928400e7963d52f9d
#
_cell.length_a   1.000
_cell.length_b   1.000
_cell.length_c   1.000
_cell.angle_alpha   90.00
_cell.angle_beta   90.00
_cell.angle_gamma   90.00
#
_symmetry.space_group_name_H-M   'P 1'
#
loop_
_entity.id
_entity.type
_entity.pdbx_description
1 polymer ?
#
loop_
_entity_poly.entity_id
_entity_poly.type
_entity_poly.pdbx_seq_one_letter_code
_entity_poly.pdbx_strand_id
1 'polypeptide(L)'
;SFVKIDSSSSPSTTILTGVPQGSVLGPLLFVLFISPIANVINSDQSNQNSIVSFHQYADDTQLYIGTNSSTLTSQIASIESCSQRVHDWLLNNGLHLNPSKSEAIAFYNPRSKPLAALAESIGTVSVAGSPIKLQTSIKNLGVYLDSKMSFDKQVSETCKACYFHIRALRHIRTSLTIEASKTIAAAIVGSRLDFCNSLLAGTSVSNLT
;
A
#
# COMPACT_ATOMS: atom_id res chain seq x y z
N SER A 1 -19.55 -11.84 21.72
CA SER A 1 -18.81 -12.69 20.77
C SER A 1 -18.32 -13.95 21.45
N PHE A 2 -18.24 -15.04 20.72
CA PHE A 2 -17.66 -16.31 21.19
C PHE A 2 -17.03 -17.03 19.98
N VAL A 3 -16.09 -17.91 20.25
CA VAL A 3 -15.47 -18.78 19.23
C VAL A 3 -16.09 -20.18 19.38
N LYS A 4 -16.49 -20.76 18.24
CA LYS A 4 -17.01 -22.13 18.18
C LYS A 4 -16.12 -22.98 17.26
N ILE A 5 -15.67 -24.12 17.78
CA ILE A 5 -14.91 -25.13 17.04
C ILE A 5 -15.61 -26.45 17.27
N ASP A 6 -16.17 -27.05 16.23
CA ASP A 6 -17.01 -28.24 16.26
C ASP A 6 -18.16 -28.14 17.28
N SER A 7 -18.15 -28.96 18.31
CA SER A 7 -19.13 -28.98 19.41
C SER A 7 -18.75 -28.08 20.61
N SER A 8 -17.54 -27.54 20.62
CA SER A 8 -17.02 -26.73 21.75
C SER A 8 -17.16 -25.25 21.46
N SER A 9 -17.58 -24.48 22.48
CA SER A 9 -17.69 -23.00 22.38
C SER A 9 -16.94 -22.36 23.53
N SER A 10 -16.27 -21.23 23.25
CA SER A 10 -15.69 -20.40 24.29
C SER A 10 -16.79 -19.67 25.10
N PRO A 11 -16.48 -19.15 26.28
CA PRO A 11 -17.36 -18.21 26.98
C PRO A 11 -17.74 -17.03 26.09
N SER A 12 -18.96 -16.56 26.22
CA SER A 12 -19.44 -15.36 25.51
C SER A 12 -18.84 -14.09 26.12
N THR A 13 -18.27 -13.22 25.29
CA THR A 13 -17.76 -11.90 25.67
C THR A 13 -18.56 -10.82 24.97
N THR A 14 -19.00 -9.80 25.73
CA THR A 14 -19.71 -8.64 25.16
C THR A 14 -18.70 -7.76 24.42
N ILE A 15 -19.02 -7.40 23.17
CA ILE A 15 -18.27 -6.42 22.39
C ILE A 15 -18.97 -5.07 22.60
N LEU A 16 -18.26 -4.14 23.24
CA LEU A 16 -18.79 -2.80 23.54
C LEU A 16 -18.50 -1.81 22.39
N THR A 17 -17.43 -2.05 21.61
CA THR A 17 -17.01 -1.17 20.51
C THR A 17 -16.45 -2.00 19.36
N GLY A 18 -16.54 -1.46 18.14
CA GLY A 18 -16.04 -2.12 16.94
C GLY A 18 -16.94 -3.24 16.43
N VAL A 19 -16.46 -3.97 15.45
CA VAL A 19 -17.13 -5.13 14.84
C VAL A 19 -16.18 -6.33 14.83
N PRO A 20 -16.68 -7.56 15.00
CA PRO A 20 -15.83 -8.74 14.93
C PRO A 20 -15.13 -8.84 13.58
N GLN A 21 -13.84 -9.15 13.60
CA GLN A 21 -13.11 -9.44 12.38
C GLN A 21 -13.73 -10.65 11.66
N GLY A 22 -13.94 -10.54 10.35
CA GLY A 22 -14.63 -11.56 9.55
C GLY A 22 -16.16 -11.43 9.52
N SER A 23 -16.76 -10.41 10.17
CA SER A 23 -18.18 -10.13 10.01
C SER A 23 -18.50 -9.65 8.59
N VAL A 24 -19.66 -10.03 8.06
CA VAL A 24 -20.09 -9.66 6.69
C VAL A 24 -20.21 -8.15 6.51
N LEU A 25 -20.71 -7.43 7.51
CA LEU A 25 -20.90 -5.98 7.46
C LEU A 25 -19.68 -5.18 7.92
N GLY A 26 -18.67 -5.81 8.54
CA GLY A 26 -17.49 -5.14 9.08
C GLY A 26 -16.80 -4.20 8.09
N PRO A 27 -16.47 -4.65 6.88
CA PRO A 27 -15.83 -3.79 5.87
C PRO A 27 -16.69 -2.58 5.48
N LEU A 28 -18.00 -2.76 5.31
CA LEU A 28 -18.92 -1.66 4.97
C LEU A 28 -19.02 -0.63 6.11
N LEU A 29 -19.17 -1.10 7.34
CA LEU A 29 -19.23 -0.24 8.52
C LEU A 29 -17.93 0.53 8.72
N PHE A 30 -16.78 -0.12 8.46
CA PHE A 30 -15.48 0.56 8.54
C PHE A 30 -15.36 1.65 7.47
N VAL A 31 -15.73 1.39 6.22
CA VAL A 31 -15.71 2.41 5.14
C VAL A 31 -16.60 3.60 5.49
N LEU A 32 -17.80 3.38 6.02
CA LEU A 32 -18.67 4.46 6.48
C LEU A 32 -18.04 5.23 7.64
N PHE A 33 -17.44 4.53 8.59
CA PHE A 33 -16.80 5.15 9.77
C PHE A 33 -15.61 6.03 9.38
N ILE A 34 -14.76 5.57 8.44
CA ILE A 34 -13.54 6.27 8.02
C ILE A 34 -13.80 7.38 6.98
N SER A 35 -14.95 7.37 6.30
CA SER A 35 -15.24 8.28 5.18
C SER A 35 -15.09 9.78 5.50
N PRO A 36 -15.36 10.30 6.73
CA PRO A 36 -15.16 11.71 7.04
C PRO A 36 -13.70 12.19 6.96
N ILE A 37 -12.71 11.27 6.94
CA ILE A 37 -11.30 11.63 6.82
C ILE A 37 -11.02 12.41 5.52
N ALA A 38 -11.81 12.18 4.47
CA ALA A 38 -11.76 12.94 3.23
C ALA A 38 -11.94 14.45 3.46
N ASN A 39 -12.86 14.85 4.36
CA ASN A 39 -13.07 16.25 4.71
C ASN A 39 -11.88 16.83 5.48
N VAL A 40 -11.24 16.02 6.32
CA VAL A 40 -10.03 16.43 7.08
C VAL A 40 -8.85 16.68 6.13
N ILE A 41 -8.67 15.83 5.14
CA ILE A 41 -7.61 15.99 4.13
C ILE A 41 -7.87 17.23 3.28
N ASN A 42 -9.12 17.44 2.87
CA ASN A 42 -9.52 18.54 2.00
C ASN A 42 -9.74 19.88 2.74
N SER A 43 -9.64 19.92 4.07
CA SER A 43 -9.99 21.12 4.86
C SER A 43 -9.06 22.31 4.66
N ASP A 44 -7.85 22.11 4.14
CA ASP A 44 -6.84 23.15 3.96
C ASP A 44 -6.63 23.56 2.49
N GLN A 45 -7.71 23.65 1.74
CA GLN A 45 -7.69 24.07 0.32
C GLN A 45 -7.56 25.59 0.13
N SER A 46 -7.29 26.35 1.20
CA SER A 46 -7.12 27.80 1.14
C SER A 46 -5.96 28.29 0.26
N ASN A 47 -4.97 27.42 0.02
CA ASN A 47 -3.87 27.65 -0.90
C ASN A 47 -4.04 26.78 -2.16
N GLN A 48 -4.55 27.34 -3.25
CA GLN A 48 -4.71 26.66 -4.54
C GLN A 48 -3.42 26.00 -5.09
N ASN A 49 -2.25 26.36 -4.55
CA ASN A 49 -0.95 25.84 -4.97
C ASN A 49 -0.43 24.63 -4.16
N SER A 50 -1.17 24.16 -3.15
CA SER A 50 -0.72 23.11 -2.23
C SER A 50 -1.84 22.10 -1.93
N ILE A 51 -2.47 21.58 -2.97
CA ILE A 51 -3.56 20.60 -2.80
C ILE A 51 -2.95 19.22 -2.57
N VAL A 52 -3.07 18.71 -1.35
CA VAL A 52 -2.78 17.31 -1.04
C VAL A 52 -3.94 16.46 -1.56
N SER A 53 -3.63 15.54 -2.45
CA SER A 53 -4.58 14.56 -2.95
C SER A 53 -4.43 13.24 -2.18
N PHE A 54 -5.45 12.40 -2.20
CA PHE A 54 -5.41 11.13 -1.50
C PHE A 54 -6.12 10.02 -2.25
N HIS A 55 -5.71 8.79 -1.98
CA HIS A 55 -6.46 7.57 -2.25
C HIS A 55 -6.64 6.79 -0.96
N GLN A 56 -7.79 6.14 -0.82
CA GLN A 56 -8.10 5.32 0.33
C GLN A 56 -8.62 3.96 -0.11
N TYR A 57 -8.04 2.92 0.46
CA TYR A 57 -8.50 1.55 0.30
C TYR A 57 -8.57 0.90 1.68
N ALA A 58 -9.78 0.78 2.22
CA ALA A 58 -10.04 0.36 3.60
C ALA A 58 -9.27 1.24 4.60
N ASP A 59 -8.34 0.66 5.36
CA ASP A 59 -7.45 1.34 6.31
C ASP A 59 -6.21 1.95 5.66
N ASP A 60 -5.84 1.52 4.46
CA ASP A 60 -4.70 2.07 3.73
C ASP A 60 -5.06 3.44 3.15
N THR A 61 -4.43 4.49 3.68
CA THR A 61 -4.59 5.87 3.21
C THR A 61 -3.29 6.36 2.59
N GLN A 62 -3.36 6.83 1.36
CA GLN A 62 -2.24 7.36 0.59
C GLN A 62 -2.44 8.85 0.41
N LEU A 63 -1.47 9.65 0.84
CA LEU A 63 -1.43 11.09 0.58
C LEU A 63 -0.38 11.36 -0.48
N TYR A 64 -0.68 12.19 -1.46
CA TYR A 64 0.28 12.56 -2.50
C TYR A 64 0.12 14.01 -2.93
N ILE A 65 1.23 14.59 -3.38
CA ILE A 65 1.31 15.97 -3.82
C ILE A 65 2.30 16.10 -4.97
N GLY A 66 1.95 16.90 -5.96
CA GLY A 66 2.86 17.25 -7.03
C GLY A 66 3.79 18.39 -6.60
N THR A 67 5.07 18.32 -6.96
CA THR A 67 6.05 19.34 -6.60
C THR A 67 7.05 19.62 -7.73
N ASN A 68 7.73 20.75 -7.64
CA ASN A 68 8.88 21.11 -8.45
C ASN A 68 9.97 21.74 -7.56
N SER A 69 11.09 22.13 -8.14
CA SER A 69 12.22 22.68 -7.37
C SER A 69 11.90 23.95 -6.57
N SER A 70 10.97 24.77 -7.04
CA SER A 70 10.60 26.04 -6.37
C SER A 70 9.55 25.84 -5.26
N THR A 71 8.74 24.79 -5.32
CA THR A 71 7.63 24.55 -4.39
C THR A 71 7.91 23.41 -3.41
N LEU A 72 9.04 22.70 -3.53
CA LEU A 72 9.32 21.49 -2.76
C LEU A 72 9.12 21.67 -1.26
N THR A 73 9.75 22.66 -0.65
CA THR A 73 9.69 22.90 0.81
C THR A 73 8.27 23.16 1.28
N SER A 74 7.52 23.99 0.56
CA SER A 74 6.12 24.27 0.91
C SER A 74 5.22 23.07 0.72
N GLN A 75 5.47 22.24 -0.30
CA GLN A 75 4.68 21.03 -0.56
C GLN A 75 4.96 19.94 0.49
N ILE A 76 6.22 19.78 0.92
CA ILE A 76 6.54 18.87 2.04
C ILE A 76 5.83 19.33 3.31
N ALA A 77 5.90 20.62 3.66
CA ALA A 77 5.20 21.15 4.83
C ALA A 77 3.68 20.92 4.74
N SER A 78 3.10 21.02 3.55
CA SER A 78 1.66 20.78 3.34
C SER A 78 1.28 19.31 3.56
N ILE A 79 2.06 18.34 3.06
CA ILE A 79 1.79 16.93 3.27
C ILE A 79 2.02 16.50 4.72
N GLU A 80 3.02 17.08 5.40
CA GLU A 80 3.27 16.86 6.83
C GLU A 80 2.13 17.41 7.69
N SER A 81 1.68 18.63 7.44
CA SER A 81 0.53 19.24 8.11
C SER A 81 -0.75 18.42 7.87
N CYS A 82 -0.99 17.96 6.65
CA CYS A 82 -2.11 17.09 6.33
C CYS A 82 -2.02 15.76 7.09
N SER A 83 -0.85 15.12 7.13
CA SER A 83 -0.67 13.86 7.88
C SER A 83 -0.91 14.04 9.38
N GLN A 84 -0.55 15.18 9.95
CA GLN A 84 -0.82 15.50 11.35
C GLN A 84 -2.33 15.64 11.61
N ARG A 85 -3.07 16.35 10.76
CA ARG A 85 -4.53 16.46 10.88
C ARG A 85 -5.23 15.11 10.78
N VAL A 86 -4.77 14.25 9.86
CA VAL A 86 -5.26 12.86 9.74
C VAL A 86 -4.99 12.07 11.02
N HIS A 87 -3.79 12.18 11.59
CA HIS A 87 -3.43 11.54 12.86
C HIS A 87 -4.34 11.98 14.00
N ASP A 88 -4.53 13.30 14.16
CA ASP A 88 -5.34 13.87 15.23
C ASP A 88 -6.82 13.44 15.09
N TRP A 89 -7.33 13.41 13.87
CA TRP A 89 -8.68 12.92 13.61
C TRP A 89 -8.83 11.43 13.98
N LEU A 90 -7.85 10.60 13.59
CA LEU A 90 -7.85 9.17 13.93
C LEU A 90 -7.86 8.96 15.44
N LEU A 91 -7.02 9.67 16.20
CA LEU A 91 -6.99 9.61 17.65
C LEU A 91 -8.32 10.00 18.28
N ASN A 92 -8.94 11.09 17.81
CA ASN A 92 -10.22 11.55 18.30
C ASN A 92 -11.37 10.57 17.99
N ASN A 93 -11.19 9.68 17.04
CA ASN A 93 -12.16 8.64 16.66
C ASN A 93 -11.76 7.23 17.13
N GLY A 94 -10.83 7.13 18.09
CA GLY A 94 -10.44 5.84 18.70
C GLY A 94 -9.59 4.95 17.80
N LEU A 95 -8.99 5.50 16.75
CA LEU A 95 -8.04 4.83 15.88
C LEU A 95 -6.64 5.37 16.12
N HIS A 96 -5.63 4.57 15.83
CA HIS A 96 -4.22 4.95 15.99
C HIS A 96 -3.44 4.73 14.70
N LEU A 97 -2.88 5.82 14.14
CA LEU A 97 -1.93 5.72 13.04
C LEU A 97 -0.62 5.13 13.57
N ASN A 98 -0.08 4.15 12.86
CA ASN A 98 1.20 3.56 13.22
C ASN A 98 2.32 4.10 12.30
N PRO A 99 3.14 5.07 12.75
CA PRO A 99 4.20 5.65 11.93
C PRO A 99 5.24 4.62 11.47
N SER A 100 5.49 3.55 12.25
CA SER A 100 6.47 2.53 11.88
C SER A 100 6.06 1.67 10.68
N LYS A 101 4.77 1.69 10.31
CA LYS A 101 4.22 1.06 9.10
C LYS A 101 4.02 2.06 7.95
N SER A 102 4.20 3.35 8.22
CA SER A 102 4.09 4.39 7.20
C SER A 102 5.35 4.42 6.35
N GLU A 103 5.17 4.57 5.05
CA GLU A 103 6.26 4.64 4.07
C GLU A 103 6.12 5.91 3.25
N ALA A 104 7.23 6.48 2.82
CA ALA A 104 7.28 7.64 1.96
C ALA A 104 8.18 7.38 0.76
N ILE A 105 7.75 7.85 -0.41
CA ILE A 105 8.51 7.73 -1.66
C ILE A 105 8.33 8.99 -2.49
N ALA A 106 9.40 9.40 -3.17
CA ALA A 106 9.36 10.44 -4.18
C ALA A 106 9.44 9.80 -5.58
N PHE A 107 8.48 10.10 -6.43
CA PHE A 107 8.50 9.70 -7.84
C PHE A 107 9.09 10.82 -8.69
N TYR A 108 10.00 10.47 -9.58
CA TYR A 108 10.63 11.43 -10.49
C TYR A 108 10.97 10.81 -11.84
N ASN A 109 11.05 11.66 -12.87
CA ASN A 109 11.54 11.23 -14.16
C ASN A 109 13.06 11.01 -14.10
N PRO A 110 13.59 9.80 -14.31
CA PRO A 110 15.02 9.49 -14.21
C PRO A 110 15.87 10.20 -15.28
N ARG A 111 15.25 10.70 -16.35
CA ARG A 111 15.94 11.50 -17.38
C ARG A 111 16.22 12.94 -16.92
N SER A 112 15.55 13.39 -15.87
CA SER A 112 15.73 14.73 -15.28
C SER A 112 16.70 14.67 -14.11
N LYS A 113 17.99 14.92 -14.34
CA LYS A 113 19.03 14.99 -13.30
C LYS A 113 18.68 15.94 -12.15
N PRO A 114 18.12 17.17 -12.39
CA PRO A 114 17.73 18.06 -11.31
C PRO A 114 16.64 17.47 -10.40
N LEU A 115 15.65 16.75 -10.94
CA LEU A 115 14.58 16.15 -10.15
C LEU A 115 15.09 14.94 -9.34
N ALA A 116 16.03 14.18 -9.86
CA ALA A 116 16.66 13.09 -9.14
C ALA A 116 17.43 13.60 -7.91
N ALA A 117 18.29 14.61 -8.09
CA ALA A 117 19.02 15.23 -7.00
C ALA A 117 18.09 15.88 -5.96
N LEU A 118 16.99 16.49 -6.41
CA LEU A 118 15.99 17.07 -5.54
C LEU A 118 15.30 16.00 -4.67
N ALA A 119 14.88 14.87 -5.26
CA ALA A 119 14.29 13.75 -4.53
C ALA A 119 15.24 13.19 -3.47
N GLU A 120 16.53 13.05 -3.80
CA GLU A 120 17.56 12.61 -2.86
C GLU A 120 17.79 13.61 -1.70
N SER A 121 17.58 14.91 -1.93
CA SER A 121 17.75 15.95 -0.91
C SER A 121 16.65 15.99 0.15
N ILE A 122 15.46 15.44 -0.12
CA ILE A 122 14.33 15.43 0.82
C ILE A 122 14.68 14.64 2.10
N GLY A 123 15.35 13.52 1.96
CA GLY A 123 15.80 12.68 3.08
C GLY A 123 14.64 12.07 3.90
N THR A 124 13.90 12.88 4.66
CA THR A 124 12.80 12.45 5.55
C THR A 124 11.58 13.34 5.41
N VAL A 125 10.41 12.77 5.71
CA VAL A 125 9.11 13.46 5.83
C VAL A 125 8.51 13.11 7.18
N SER A 126 7.91 14.07 7.89
CA SER A 126 7.29 13.82 9.18
C SER A 126 5.88 13.27 9.02
N VAL A 127 5.59 12.14 9.68
CA VAL A 127 4.25 11.54 9.75
C VAL A 127 3.90 11.35 11.21
N ALA A 128 2.87 12.01 11.68
CA ALA A 128 2.44 11.98 13.09
C ALA A 128 3.61 12.27 14.06
N GLY A 129 4.43 13.26 13.75
CA GLY A 129 5.59 13.65 14.55
C GLY A 129 6.81 12.73 14.44
N SER A 130 6.74 11.64 13.68
CA SER A 130 7.84 10.70 13.49
C SER A 130 8.52 10.93 12.13
N PRO A 131 9.86 11.00 12.04
CA PRO A 131 10.58 11.16 10.78
C PRO A 131 10.58 9.83 10.01
N ILE A 132 9.96 9.82 8.84
CA ILE A 132 9.91 8.69 7.91
C ILE A 132 10.92 8.94 6.78
N LYS A 133 11.89 8.04 6.65
CA LYS A 133 12.89 8.11 5.58
C LYS A 133 12.25 7.77 4.22
N LEU A 134 12.57 8.58 3.20
CA LEU A 134 12.16 8.25 1.84
C LEU A 134 12.78 6.92 1.39
N GLN A 135 11.92 6.05 0.84
CA GLN A 135 12.32 4.77 0.29
C GLN A 135 12.54 4.91 -1.23
N THR A 136 13.40 4.05 -1.78
CA THR A 136 13.58 3.93 -3.23
C THR A 136 12.49 3.06 -3.87
N SER A 137 11.81 2.25 -3.06
CA SER A 137 10.64 1.46 -3.48
C SER A 137 9.77 1.13 -2.26
N ILE A 138 8.47 1.15 -2.45
CA ILE A 138 7.45 0.79 -1.46
C ILE A 138 6.55 -0.31 -2.00
N LYS A 139 5.84 -1.01 -1.10
CA LYS A 139 4.81 -1.98 -1.50
C LYS A 139 3.44 -1.40 -1.22
N ASN A 140 2.66 -1.16 -2.26
CA ASN A 140 1.32 -0.58 -2.19
C ASN A 140 0.29 -1.55 -2.76
N LEU A 141 -0.71 -1.94 -1.97
CA LEU A 141 -1.77 -2.88 -2.36
C LEU A 141 -1.26 -4.11 -3.11
N GLY A 142 -0.13 -4.66 -2.65
CA GLY A 142 0.49 -5.85 -3.24
C GLY A 142 1.48 -5.59 -4.38
N VAL A 143 1.58 -4.36 -4.89
CA VAL A 143 2.48 -3.96 -5.98
C VAL A 143 3.70 -3.22 -5.44
N TYR A 144 4.88 -3.53 -5.95
CA TYR A 144 6.10 -2.75 -5.68
C TYR A 144 6.19 -1.57 -6.65
N LEU A 145 6.18 -0.37 -6.09
CA LEU A 145 6.41 0.88 -6.81
C LEU A 145 7.83 1.37 -6.50
N ASP A 146 8.62 1.64 -7.50
CA ASP A 146 9.93 2.26 -7.34
C ASP A 146 9.90 3.74 -7.74
N SER A 147 10.83 4.53 -7.22
CA SER A 147 10.88 5.99 -7.42
C SER A 147 10.98 6.42 -8.89
N LYS A 148 11.39 5.53 -9.78
CA LYS A 148 11.51 5.76 -11.23
C LYS A 148 10.34 5.20 -12.02
N MET A 149 9.41 4.49 -11.36
CA MET A 149 8.30 3.76 -12.00
C MET A 149 8.80 2.77 -13.06
N SER A 150 9.97 2.14 -12.81
CA SER A 150 10.54 1.14 -13.72
C SER A 150 9.88 -0.24 -13.61
N PHE A 151 9.30 -0.54 -12.44
CA PHE A 151 8.72 -1.83 -12.08
C PHE A 151 9.72 -3.01 -12.03
N ASP A 152 11.03 -2.75 -12.08
CA ASP A 152 12.06 -3.81 -12.03
C ASP A 152 11.92 -4.66 -10.77
N LYS A 153 11.64 -4.03 -9.62
CA LYS A 153 11.42 -4.73 -8.36
C LYS A 153 10.13 -5.54 -8.39
N GLN A 154 9.05 -5.03 -8.96
CA GLN A 154 7.78 -5.75 -9.11
C GLN A 154 7.99 -7.05 -9.91
N VAL A 155 8.64 -6.97 -11.06
CA VAL A 155 8.96 -8.12 -11.91
C VAL A 155 9.83 -9.12 -11.15
N SER A 156 10.90 -8.66 -10.51
CA SER A 156 11.80 -9.53 -9.74
C SER A 156 11.08 -10.28 -8.63
N GLU A 157 10.23 -9.61 -7.84
CA GLU A 157 9.49 -10.24 -6.74
C GLU A 157 8.39 -11.19 -7.26
N THR A 158 7.73 -10.85 -8.38
CA THR A 158 6.78 -11.76 -9.05
C THR A 158 7.47 -13.02 -9.52
N CYS A 159 8.62 -12.91 -10.20
CA CYS A 159 9.41 -14.05 -10.62
C CYS A 159 9.87 -14.92 -9.45
N LYS A 160 10.38 -14.32 -8.36
CA LYS A 160 10.76 -15.06 -7.15
C LYS A 160 9.59 -15.85 -6.57
N ALA A 161 8.40 -15.23 -6.50
CA ALA A 161 7.21 -15.90 -6.01
C ALA A 161 6.79 -17.07 -6.92
N CYS A 162 6.82 -16.90 -8.23
CA CYS A 162 6.54 -17.96 -9.19
C CYS A 162 7.54 -19.12 -9.02
N TYR A 163 8.84 -18.86 -8.97
CA TYR A 163 9.84 -19.89 -8.76
C TYR A 163 9.71 -20.60 -7.42
N PHE A 164 9.35 -19.89 -6.35
CA PHE A 164 9.06 -20.51 -5.05
C PHE A 164 7.96 -21.56 -5.17
N HIS A 165 6.84 -21.23 -5.80
CA HIS A 165 5.72 -22.15 -5.96
C HIS A 165 6.01 -23.30 -6.92
N ILE A 166 6.76 -23.07 -7.99
CA ILE A 166 7.22 -24.12 -8.91
C ILE A 166 8.11 -25.14 -8.15
N ARG A 167 9.02 -24.65 -7.30
CA ARG A 167 9.86 -25.54 -6.47
C ARG A 167 9.02 -26.32 -5.48
N ALA A 168 8.05 -25.69 -4.79
CA ALA A 168 7.15 -26.37 -3.87
C ALA A 168 6.36 -27.48 -4.59
N LEU A 169 5.79 -27.17 -5.76
CA LEU A 169 5.07 -28.15 -6.57
C LEU A 169 5.96 -29.31 -7.01
N ARG A 170 7.23 -29.06 -7.32
CA ARG A 170 8.21 -30.09 -7.69
C ARG A 170 8.38 -31.15 -6.58
N HIS A 171 8.37 -30.75 -5.31
CA HIS A 171 8.51 -31.66 -4.19
C HIS A 171 7.33 -32.63 -4.03
N ILE A 172 6.10 -32.19 -4.36
CA ILE A 172 4.89 -32.99 -4.21
C ILE A 172 4.44 -33.64 -5.54
N ARG A 173 5.16 -33.38 -6.64
CA ARG A 173 4.77 -33.84 -7.98
C ARG A 173 4.55 -35.35 -8.08
N THR A 174 5.34 -36.16 -7.36
CA THR A 174 5.21 -37.62 -7.36
C THR A 174 3.91 -38.14 -6.76
N SER A 175 3.26 -37.31 -5.92
CA SER A 175 1.96 -37.62 -5.29
C SER A 175 0.78 -37.05 -6.07
N LEU A 176 1.01 -36.43 -7.21
CA LEU A 176 0.00 -35.76 -8.04
C LEU A 176 -0.10 -36.45 -9.42
N THR A 177 -1.29 -36.46 -9.99
CA THR A 177 -1.45 -36.76 -11.41
C THR A 177 -0.85 -35.65 -12.27
N ILE A 178 -0.51 -35.98 -13.52
CA ILE A 178 0.01 -34.97 -14.49
C ILE A 178 -1.00 -33.84 -14.68
N GLU A 179 -2.28 -34.16 -14.80
CA GLU A 179 -3.37 -33.19 -14.98
C GLU A 179 -3.50 -32.26 -13.76
N ALA A 180 -3.50 -32.80 -12.55
CA ALA A 180 -3.54 -32.02 -11.32
C ALA A 180 -2.30 -31.09 -11.22
N SER A 181 -1.10 -31.59 -11.55
CA SER A 181 0.13 -30.80 -11.54
C SER A 181 0.07 -29.62 -12.52
N LYS A 182 -0.43 -29.86 -13.74
CA LYS A 182 -0.60 -28.79 -14.75
C LYS A 182 -1.60 -27.75 -14.29
N THR A 183 -2.77 -28.19 -13.78
CA THR A 183 -3.82 -27.28 -13.30
C THR A 183 -3.31 -26.40 -12.15
N ILE A 184 -2.66 -27.00 -11.15
CA ILE A 184 -2.11 -26.26 -10.02
C ILE A 184 -1.02 -25.28 -10.49
N ALA A 185 -0.09 -25.71 -11.36
CA ALA A 185 0.97 -24.85 -11.87
C ALA A 185 0.39 -23.66 -12.64
N ALA A 186 -0.54 -23.89 -13.56
CA ALA A 186 -1.19 -22.85 -14.35
C ALA A 186 -1.96 -21.85 -13.44
N ALA A 187 -2.72 -22.35 -12.46
CA ALA A 187 -3.48 -21.50 -11.55
C ALA A 187 -2.57 -20.63 -10.68
N ILE A 188 -1.53 -21.19 -10.06
CA ILE A 188 -0.66 -20.47 -9.14
C ILE A 188 0.25 -19.49 -9.89
N VAL A 189 0.86 -19.90 -10.98
CA VAL A 189 1.78 -19.04 -11.75
C VAL A 189 0.98 -18.01 -12.54
N GLY A 190 -0.08 -18.43 -13.23
CA GLY A 190 -0.94 -17.54 -14.01
C GLY A 190 -1.53 -16.43 -13.15
N SER A 191 -2.12 -16.73 -12.00
CA SER A 191 -2.69 -15.71 -11.11
C SER A 191 -1.67 -14.67 -10.63
N ARG A 192 -0.39 -15.04 -10.50
CA ARG A 192 0.68 -14.09 -10.12
C ARG A 192 1.16 -13.25 -11.28
N LEU A 193 1.22 -13.82 -12.48
CA LEU A 193 1.60 -13.07 -13.69
C LEU A 193 0.49 -12.11 -14.12
N ASP A 194 -0.78 -12.52 -13.93
CA ASP A 194 -1.93 -11.69 -14.29
C ASP A 194 -2.19 -10.56 -13.29
N PHE A 195 -1.73 -10.73 -12.04
CA PHE A 195 -1.94 -9.73 -11.00
C PHE A 195 -1.27 -8.41 -11.38
N CYS A 196 -2.08 -7.38 -11.65
CA CYS A 196 -1.64 -6.02 -12.01
C CYS A 196 -0.69 -5.97 -13.22
N ASN A 197 -0.76 -6.93 -14.16
CA ASN A 197 0.10 -6.98 -15.34
C ASN A 197 -0.02 -5.75 -16.23
N SER A 198 -1.16 -5.06 -16.23
CA SER A 198 -1.38 -3.82 -16.96
C SER A 198 -0.41 -2.69 -16.58
N LEU A 199 0.14 -2.71 -15.37
CA LEU A 199 1.16 -1.76 -14.91
C LEU A 199 2.49 -1.91 -15.67
N LEU A 200 2.72 -3.09 -16.27
CA LEU A 200 3.93 -3.37 -17.05
C LEU A 200 3.83 -2.86 -18.50
N ALA A 201 2.69 -2.28 -18.89
CA ALA A 201 2.55 -1.66 -20.20
C ALA A 201 3.54 -0.50 -20.34
N GLY A 202 4.43 -0.57 -21.35
CA GLY A 202 5.49 0.42 -21.57
C GLY A 202 6.73 0.30 -20.69
N THR A 203 6.85 -0.75 -19.88
CA THR A 203 8.09 -1.06 -19.15
C THR A 203 9.22 -1.47 -20.11
N SER A 204 10.45 -1.61 -19.61
CA SER A 204 11.59 -2.00 -20.43
C SER A 204 11.44 -3.42 -20.99
N VAL A 205 12.02 -3.67 -22.16
CA VAL A 205 12.00 -5.02 -22.79
C VAL A 205 12.62 -6.06 -21.88
N SER A 206 13.64 -5.70 -21.08
CA SER A 206 14.27 -6.59 -20.12
C SER A 206 13.31 -7.08 -19.00
N ASN A 207 12.22 -6.39 -18.75
CA ASN A 207 11.19 -6.80 -17.79
C ASN A 207 10.15 -7.73 -18.40
N LEU A 208 10.13 -7.88 -19.74
CA LEU A 208 9.17 -8.69 -20.48
C LEU A 208 9.79 -10.00 -21.02
N THR A 209 11.10 -10.15 -20.96
CA THR A 209 11.88 -11.34 -21.36
C THR A 209 12.41 -12.12 -20.18
#